data_a9aee9a133e668d6a0601854ee5bdd7e
#
_entry.id   a9aee9a133e668d6a0601854ee5bdd7e
#
_cell.length_a   1.000
_cell.length_b   1.000
_cell.length_c   1.000
_cell.angle_alpha   90.00
_cell.angle_beta   90.00
_cell.angle_gamma   90.00
#
_symmetry.space_group_name_H-M   'P 1'
#
loop_
_entity.id
_entity.type
_entity.pdbx_description
1 polymer ?
#
loop_
_entity_poly.entity_id
_entity_poly.type
_entity_poly.pdbx_seq_one_letter_code
_entity_poly.pdbx_strand_id
1 'polypeptide(L)'
;MTDAELRGLLRDCLTLWDVDGKVTATDAGMAIGTPDGQYTLQRAAPDMRPVRWLLQTPARAVAGRPPRAAPSIVAALSALRNALGGAGGANLRIGAQ
;
A
#
# COMPACT_ATOMS: atom_id res chain seq x y z
N MET A 1 11.72 2.81 11.43
CA MET A 1 10.34 3.34 11.43
C MET A 1 9.46 2.49 12.33
N THR A 2 8.82 3.12 13.27
CA THR A 2 7.91 2.43 14.20
C THR A 2 6.55 2.23 13.55
N ASP A 3 5.71 1.39 14.17
CA ASP A 3 4.36 1.18 13.66
C ASP A 3 3.53 2.46 13.73
N ALA A 4 3.71 3.27 14.75
CA ALA A 4 3.00 4.54 14.88
C ALA A 4 3.40 5.50 13.75
N GLU A 5 4.68 5.55 13.43
CA GLU A 5 5.18 6.39 12.33
C GLU A 5 4.65 5.90 10.99
N LEU A 6 4.66 4.60 10.76
CA LEU A 6 4.15 4.01 9.53
C LEU A 6 2.66 4.28 9.37
N ARG A 7 1.90 4.11 10.45
CA ARG A 7 0.47 4.38 10.43
C ARG A 7 0.18 5.84 10.09
N GLY A 8 0.89 6.76 10.73
CA GLY A 8 0.74 8.18 10.46
C GLY A 8 1.08 8.54 9.03
N LEU A 9 2.17 7.98 8.53
CA LEU A 9 2.60 8.19 7.15
C LEU A 9 1.55 7.70 6.15
N LEU A 10 1.01 6.51 6.36
CA LEU A 10 -0.02 5.96 5.47
C LEU A 10 -1.30 6.77 5.51
N ARG A 11 -1.72 7.20 6.69
CA ARG A 11 -2.91 8.06 6.83
C ARG A 11 -2.72 9.38 6.10
N ASP A 12 -1.54 9.99 6.23
CA ASP A 12 -1.22 11.23 5.54
C ASP A 12 -1.21 11.04 4.04
N CYS A 13 -0.66 9.93 3.56
CA CYS A 13 -0.66 9.62 2.13
C CYS A 13 -2.07 9.45 1.58
N LEU A 14 -2.93 8.73 2.29
CA LEU A 14 -4.31 8.54 1.85
C LEU A 14 -5.04 9.87 1.77
N THR A 15 -4.82 10.74 2.74
CA THR A 15 -5.40 12.08 2.73
C THR A 15 -4.88 12.89 1.54
N LEU A 16 -3.58 12.85 1.32
CA LEU A 16 -2.95 13.58 0.22
C LEU A 16 -3.43 13.08 -1.14
N TRP A 17 -3.63 11.78 -1.26
CA TRP A 17 -4.06 11.16 -2.52
C TRP A 17 -5.59 11.16 -2.68
N ASP A 18 -6.31 11.68 -1.70
CA ASP A 18 -7.77 11.73 -1.70
C ASP A 18 -8.39 10.33 -1.83
N VAL A 19 -7.84 9.40 -1.09
CA VAL A 19 -8.32 8.00 -1.07
C VAL A 19 -9.03 7.74 0.25
N ASP A 20 -10.25 7.21 0.16
CA ASP A 20 -11.01 6.81 1.33
C ASP A 20 -10.52 5.44 1.80
N GLY A 21 -9.81 5.42 2.91
CA GLY A 21 -9.25 4.20 3.44
C GLY A 21 -9.02 4.27 4.95
N LYS A 22 -8.98 3.09 5.57
CA LYS A 22 -8.75 2.97 7.00
C LYS A 22 -7.48 2.16 7.23
N VAL A 23 -6.55 2.72 8.00
CA VAL A 23 -5.28 2.05 8.32
C VAL A 23 -5.40 1.34 9.65
N THR A 24 -5.05 0.05 9.67
CA THR A 24 -5.10 -0.79 10.85
C THR A 24 -3.78 -1.54 11.01
N ALA A 25 -3.28 -1.63 12.23
CA ALA A 25 -2.04 -2.37 12.49
C ALA A 25 -2.27 -3.87 12.37
N THR A 26 -1.27 -4.56 11.83
CA THR A 26 -1.23 -6.02 11.75
C THR A 26 0.06 -6.51 12.40
N ASP A 27 0.23 -7.82 12.53
CA ASP A 27 1.44 -8.39 13.15
C ASP A 27 2.71 -8.02 12.40
N ALA A 28 2.64 -7.92 11.08
CA ALA A 28 3.82 -7.68 10.25
C ALA A 28 3.91 -6.27 9.66
N GLY A 29 2.87 -5.46 9.85
CA GLY A 29 2.85 -4.11 9.28
C GLY A 29 1.49 -3.45 9.41
N MET A 30 0.94 -2.98 8.29
CA MET A 30 -0.33 -2.27 8.26
C MET A 30 -1.25 -2.82 7.19
N ALA A 31 -2.55 -2.80 7.47
CA ALA A 31 -3.58 -3.08 6.49
C ALA A 31 -4.34 -1.79 6.18
N ILE A 32 -4.70 -1.62 4.92
CA ILE A 32 -5.45 -0.45 4.47
C ILE A 32 -6.74 -0.95 3.84
N GLY A 33 -7.85 -0.72 4.53
CA GLY A 33 -9.17 -1.09 4.02
C GLY A 33 -9.74 0.01 3.16
N THR A 34 -10.10 -0.31 1.93
CA THR A 34 -10.72 0.63 0.98
C THR A 34 -11.97 0.01 0.39
N PRO A 35 -12.83 0.81 -0.28
CA PRO A 35 -14.00 0.24 -0.97
C PRO A 35 -13.63 -0.82 -2.01
N ASP A 36 -12.43 -0.76 -2.56
CA ASP A 36 -11.96 -1.72 -3.56
C ASP A 36 -11.41 -3.01 -2.95
N GLY A 37 -11.18 -3.02 -1.66
CA GLY A 37 -10.62 -4.17 -0.96
C GLY A 37 -9.52 -3.78 0.00
N GLN A 38 -8.78 -4.78 0.47
CA GLN A 38 -7.74 -4.57 1.47
C GLN A 38 -6.36 -4.64 0.85
N TYR A 39 -5.57 -3.60 1.13
CA TYR A 39 -4.16 -3.55 0.78
C TYR A 39 -3.35 -3.82 2.03
N THR A 40 -2.22 -4.49 1.91
CA THR A 40 -1.37 -4.80 3.07
C THR A 40 0.06 -4.38 2.77
N LEU A 41 0.65 -3.63 3.70
CA LEU A 41 2.05 -3.25 3.62
C LEU A 41 2.77 -3.89 4.79
N GLN A 42 3.68 -4.83 4.50
CA GLN A 42 4.39 -5.60 5.50
C GLN A 42 5.89 -5.36 5.42
N ARG A 43 6.56 -5.47 6.57
CA ARG A 43 8.01 -5.45 6.59
C ARG A 43 8.52 -6.79 6.10
N ALA A 44 9.51 -6.78 5.21
CA ALA A 44 10.16 -8.00 4.77
C ALA A 44 11.10 -8.53 5.86
N ALA A 45 11.32 -9.84 5.87
CA ALA A 45 12.27 -10.44 6.77
C ALA A 45 13.71 -9.97 6.45
N PRO A 46 14.61 -9.91 7.44
CA PRO A 46 15.97 -9.42 7.20
C PRO A 46 16.75 -10.21 6.14
N ASP A 47 16.45 -11.48 5.97
CA ASP A 47 17.12 -12.34 4.98
C ASP A 47 16.63 -12.07 3.56
N MET A 48 15.62 -11.24 3.38
CA MET A 48 15.10 -10.88 2.06
C MET A 48 15.79 -9.65 1.46
N ARG A 49 16.80 -9.11 2.12
CA ARG A 49 17.51 -7.95 1.59
C ARG A 49 17.95 -8.15 0.16
N PRO A 50 17.91 -7.11 -0.70
CA PRO A 50 17.59 -5.71 -0.39
C PRO A 50 16.11 -5.40 -0.27
N VAL A 51 15.24 -6.39 -0.31
CA VAL A 51 13.80 -6.18 -0.14
C VAL A 51 13.51 -5.82 1.30
N ARG A 52 12.84 -4.69 1.50
CA ARG A 52 12.48 -4.22 2.84
C ARG A 52 11.00 -4.21 3.11
N TRP A 53 10.19 -4.13 2.07
CA TRP A 53 8.73 -4.04 2.20
C TRP A 53 8.05 -4.97 1.21
N LEU A 54 6.88 -5.47 1.60
CA LEU A 54 6.04 -6.30 0.75
C LEU A 54 4.66 -5.66 0.70
N LEU A 55 4.19 -5.38 -0.51
CA LEU A 55 2.88 -4.79 -0.74
C LEU A 55 1.96 -5.80 -1.41
N GLN A 56 0.87 -6.16 -0.74
CA GLN A 56 -0.17 -6.97 -1.33
C GLN A 56 -1.39 -6.11 -1.66
N THR A 57 -1.95 -6.32 -2.82
CA THR A 57 -3.13 -5.60 -3.30
C THR A 57 -4.27 -6.57 -3.53
N PRO A 58 -5.53 -6.10 -3.55
CA PRO A 58 -6.66 -6.98 -3.85
C PRO A 58 -6.52 -7.68 -5.21
N ALA A 59 -6.05 -6.96 -6.22
CA ALA A 59 -5.89 -7.53 -7.55
C ALA A 59 -4.87 -8.66 -7.58
N ARG A 60 -3.74 -8.48 -6.89
CA ARG A 60 -2.71 -9.51 -6.81
C ARG A 60 -3.20 -10.73 -6.02
N ALA A 61 -3.94 -10.47 -4.94
CA ALA A 61 -4.48 -11.56 -4.12
C ALA A 61 -5.47 -12.41 -4.90
N VAL A 62 -6.37 -11.78 -5.64
CA VAL A 62 -7.35 -12.48 -6.47
C VAL A 62 -6.65 -13.30 -7.57
N ALA A 63 -5.57 -12.76 -8.12
CA ALA A 63 -4.80 -13.45 -9.17
C ALA A 63 -3.88 -14.54 -8.62
N GLY A 64 -3.83 -14.72 -7.29
CA GLY A 64 -2.94 -15.69 -6.67
C GLY A 64 -1.48 -15.29 -6.74
N ARG A 65 -1.18 -14.02 -6.91
CA ARG A 65 0.19 -13.53 -7.03
C ARG A 65 0.77 -13.16 -5.67
N PRO A 66 2.08 -13.35 -5.48
CA PRO A 66 2.70 -12.98 -4.22
C PRO A 66 2.75 -11.45 -4.04
N PRO A 67 2.96 -10.97 -2.81
CA PRO A 67 3.11 -9.53 -2.58
C PRO A 67 4.26 -8.95 -3.41
N ARG A 68 4.11 -7.71 -3.80
CA ARG A 68 5.13 -6.98 -4.55
C ARG A 68 6.25 -6.56 -3.62
N ALA A 69 7.49 -6.86 -3.99
CA ALA A 69 8.66 -6.50 -3.21
C ALA A 69 9.08 -5.05 -3.49
N ALA A 70 9.53 -4.35 -2.45
CA ALA A 70 10.04 -2.99 -2.58
C ALA A 70 11.28 -2.82 -1.71
N PRO A 71 12.34 -2.17 -2.22
CA PRO A 71 13.59 -2.00 -1.49
C PRO A 71 13.57 -0.84 -0.48
N SER A 72 12.56 0.02 -0.55
CA SER A 72 12.44 1.17 0.35
C SER A 72 10.99 1.51 0.60
N ILE A 73 10.75 2.33 1.64
CA ILE A 73 9.40 2.80 1.91
C ILE A 73 8.90 3.70 0.78
N VAL A 74 9.77 4.48 0.18
CA VAL A 74 9.40 5.35 -0.94
C VAL A 74 8.93 4.51 -2.14
N ALA A 75 9.66 3.45 -2.47
CA ALA A 75 9.27 2.54 -3.54
C ALA A 75 7.94 1.84 -3.22
N ALA A 76 7.75 1.44 -1.97
CA ALA A 76 6.51 0.80 -1.54
C ALA A 76 5.33 1.77 -1.65
N LEU A 77 5.51 3.02 -1.24
CA LEU A 77 4.45 4.03 -1.33
C LEU A 77 4.12 4.37 -2.78
N SER A 78 5.11 4.42 -3.65
CA SER A 78 4.89 4.63 -5.09
C SER A 78 4.06 3.50 -5.69
N ALA A 79 4.39 2.25 -5.33
CA ALA A 79 3.63 1.10 -5.78
C ALA A 79 2.20 1.11 -5.24
N LEU A 80 2.03 1.49 -3.98
CA LEU A 80 0.72 1.60 -3.35
C LEU A 80 -0.12 2.67 -4.05
N ARG A 81 0.46 3.82 -4.30
CA ARG A 81 -0.23 4.91 -5.00
C ARG A 81 -0.68 4.48 -6.39
N ASN A 82 0.18 3.80 -7.12
CA ASN A 82 -0.16 3.31 -8.44
C ASN A 82 -1.29 2.27 -8.40
N ALA A 83 -1.25 1.38 -7.41
CA ALA A 83 -2.29 0.38 -7.24
C ALA A 83 -3.63 1.01 -6.88
N LEU A 84 -3.63 2.00 -5.99
CA LEU A 84 -4.84 2.72 -5.60
C LEU A 84 -5.38 3.53 -6.77
N GLY A 85 -4.51 4.17 -7.53
CA GLY A 85 -4.89 4.92 -8.71
C GLY A 85 -5.44 4.02 -9.80
N GLY A 86 -4.87 2.83 -9.96
CA GLY A 86 -5.36 1.87 -10.94
C GLY A 86 -6.70 1.27 -10.56
N ALA A 87 -6.94 1.09 -9.26
CA ALA A 87 -8.18 0.47 -8.78
C ALA A 87 -9.37 1.42 -8.85
N GLY A 88 -9.24 2.57 -8.21
CA GLY A 88 -10.34 3.51 -8.16
C GLY A 88 -10.06 4.75 -8.97
N GLY A 89 -8.86 4.84 -9.41
CA GLY A 89 -8.36 6.07 -9.90
C GLY A 89 -8.58 6.32 -11.35
N ALA A 90 -9.20 5.42 -12.03
CA ALA A 90 -9.55 5.70 -13.40
C ALA A 90 -10.33 7.00 -13.50
N ASN A 91 -11.07 7.28 -12.47
CA ASN A 91 -11.82 8.52 -12.43
C ASN A 91 -10.97 9.72 -12.11
N LEU A 92 -9.74 9.52 -11.68
CA LEU A 92 -8.91 10.64 -11.38
C LEU A 92 -8.34 11.25 -12.58
N ARG A 93 -8.28 10.50 -13.59
CA ARG A 93 -7.69 11.05 -14.66
C ARG A 93 -8.49 11.65 -15.49
N ILE A 94 -9.39 11.60 -15.19
CA ILE A 94 -10.11 12.17 -15.82
C ILE A 94 -9.96 13.32 -15.88
N GLY A 95 -9.82 13.51 -15.60
CA GLY A 95 -9.52 14.43 -15.57
C GLY A 95 -8.54 14.79 -15.59
N ALA A 96 -8.32 14.61 -15.73
CA ALA A 96 -7.66 14.83 -15.80
C ALA A 96 -7.29 14.90 -16.52
N GLN A 97 -7.74 14.83 -16.70
CA GLN A 97 -7.65 14.90 -17.03
C GLN A 97 -7.54 15.21 -17.26
#